data_8dcb2e68b5aa0c059efe11b3df477951
#
_entry.id   8dcb2e68b5aa0c059efe11b3df477951
#
_cell.length_a   1.000
_cell.length_b   1.000
_cell.length_c   1.000
_cell.angle_alpha   90.00
_cell.angle_beta   90.00
_cell.angle_gamma   90.00
#
_symmetry.space_group_name_H-M   'P 1'
#
loop_
_entity.id
_entity.type
_entity.pdbx_description
1 polymer ?
#
loop_
_entity_poly.entity_id
_entity_poly.type
_entity_poly.pdbx_seq_one_letter_code
_entity_poly.pdbx_strand_id
1 'polypeptide(L)'
;MKKKPYSVTRERIKHKQAERRRKRNLKITRIFFAMFLCTVVMVGVGWASVKLYEWGSTTFETYMEIYEGYKQRKALRAASFDPRFDDYTNVLLVGLDAGKEDTGQQADSIILASVKHDTGEVRFVIIPRYTLVNIQGRNAPEPLNNSFYYGGIPLMEQMVSQTLGVTIHHYLAVDTEALSEIVDILGGIDIYVDNDLNYDDPEGDLYIHIPKGLQHMEGDMAQKYLRFSSDDLGSYGRNMRQQKFLKAMYDKMLTPEAMTKLPELVNVCERRIKSSIEAFDSGHFAKLLTNMQGTKPKVMLLPGEMTKDNSWIYNPQKTTEMVDELFPIKTTEDKN
;
A
#
# COMPACT_ATOMS: atom_id res chain seq x y z
N MET A 1 58.47 72.16 -50.69
CA MET A 1 57.25 71.78 -51.39
C MET A 1 56.11 71.63 -50.34
N LYS A 2 55.19 72.62 -50.30
CA LYS A 2 54.05 72.61 -49.37
C LYS A 2 52.97 71.65 -49.92
N LYS A 3 52.70 70.56 -49.22
CA LYS A 3 51.55 69.63 -49.56
C LYS A 3 50.23 70.37 -49.49
N LYS A 4 49.50 70.32 -50.57
CA LYS A 4 48.22 71.04 -50.76
C LYS A 4 47.23 70.69 -49.65
N PRO A 5 46.54 71.64 -48.99
CA PRO A 5 45.64 71.43 -47.89
C PRO A 5 44.33 70.58 -48.25
N TYR A 6 44.11 70.44 -49.55
CA TYR A 6 42.93 69.74 -50.11
C TYR A 6 42.97 68.18 -49.89
N SER A 7 44.13 67.57 -49.78
CA SER A 7 44.23 66.12 -49.60
C SER A 7 43.84 65.66 -48.16
N VAL A 8 44.24 66.49 -47.19
CA VAL A 8 43.99 66.21 -45.78
C VAL A 8 42.47 66.27 -45.43
N THR A 9 41.72 67.17 -46.06
CA THR A 9 40.31 67.32 -45.87
C THR A 9 39.50 66.16 -46.48
N ARG A 10 39.95 65.65 -47.65
CA ARG A 10 39.30 64.49 -48.31
C ARG A 10 39.52 63.22 -47.53
N GLU A 11 40.67 62.98 -46.96
CA GLU A 11 40.95 61.82 -46.12
C GLU A 11 40.15 61.87 -44.83
N ARG A 12 40.01 63.00 -44.14
CA ARG A 12 39.16 63.15 -42.94
C ARG A 12 37.71 62.93 -43.25
N ILE A 13 37.18 63.34 -44.40
CA ILE A 13 35.80 63.06 -44.81
C ILE A 13 35.60 61.58 -45.06
N LYS A 14 36.51 60.89 -45.77
CA LYS A 14 36.47 59.45 -45.99
C LYS A 14 36.49 58.67 -44.67
N HIS A 15 37.39 59.10 -43.76
CA HIS A 15 37.49 58.46 -42.45
C HIS A 15 36.19 58.59 -41.62
N LYS A 16 35.56 59.78 -41.56
CA LYS A 16 34.27 60.00 -40.91
C LYS A 16 33.14 59.25 -41.59
N GLN A 17 33.15 59.12 -42.91
CA GLN A 17 32.19 58.34 -43.63
C GLN A 17 32.32 56.81 -43.34
N ALA A 18 33.55 56.31 -43.27
CA ALA A 18 33.85 54.94 -42.92
C ALA A 18 33.41 54.60 -41.46
N GLU A 19 33.72 55.54 -40.51
CA GLU A 19 33.21 55.36 -39.12
C GLU A 19 31.69 55.34 -39.01
N ARG A 20 31.04 56.28 -39.76
CA ARG A 20 29.52 56.28 -39.78
C ARG A 20 28.96 55.02 -40.39
N ARG A 21 29.55 54.47 -41.46
CA ARG A 21 29.20 53.18 -42.06
C ARG A 21 29.43 52.04 -41.09
N ARG A 22 30.60 52.01 -40.40
CA ARG A 22 30.89 51.00 -39.38
C ARG A 22 29.89 51.03 -38.21
N LYS A 23 29.57 52.23 -37.67
CA LYS A 23 28.56 52.40 -36.61
C LYS A 23 27.15 51.98 -37.06
N ARG A 24 26.79 52.30 -38.33
CA ARG A 24 25.51 51.87 -38.90
C ARG A 24 25.44 50.37 -39.09
N ASN A 25 26.50 49.77 -39.63
CA ASN A 25 26.54 48.31 -39.80
C ASN A 25 26.52 47.58 -38.45
N LEU A 26 27.22 48.07 -37.43
CA LEU A 26 27.15 47.53 -36.08
C LEU A 26 25.71 47.61 -35.47
N LYS A 27 25.01 48.72 -35.72
CA LYS A 27 23.61 48.85 -35.29
C LYS A 27 22.72 47.85 -36.02
N ILE A 28 22.85 47.72 -37.33
CA ILE A 28 22.11 46.78 -38.17
C ILE A 28 22.41 45.33 -37.71
N THR A 29 23.66 44.95 -37.51
CA THR A 29 24.05 43.63 -37.03
C THR A 29 23.45 43.32 -35.66
N ARG A 30 23.46 44.32 -34.75
CA ARG A 30 22.81 44.15 -33.42
C ARG A 30 21.30 43.95 -33.52
N ILE A 31 20.64 44.65 -34.43
CA ILE A 31 19.18 44.48 -34.67
C ILE A 31 18.90 43.08 -35.23
N PHE A 32 19.69 42.64 -36.25
CA PHE A 32 19.54 41.30 -36.81
C PHE A 32 19.82 40.23 -35.77
N PHE A 33 20.83 40.39 -34.91
CA PHE A 33 21.15 39.48 -33.84
C PHE A 33 20.03 39.43 -32.78
N ALA A 34 19.47 40.59 -32.42
CA ALA A 34 18.32 40.63 -31.50
C ALA A 34 17.06 39.97 -32.09
N MET A 35 16.79 40.20 -33.39
CA MET A 35 15.71 39.55 -34.10
C MET A 35 15.92 38.02 -34.17
N PHE A 36 17.12 37.57 -34.46
CA PHE A 36 17.47 36.16 -34.47
C PHE A 36 17.30 35.54 -33.08
N LEU A 37 17.74 36.19 -32.02
CA LEU A 37 17.58 35.75 -30.65
C LEU A 37 16.08 35.65 -30.29
N CYS A 38 15.28 36.65 -30.64
CA CYS A 38 13.82 36.62 -30.44
C CYS A 38 13.16 35.46 -31.17
N THR A 39 13.56 35.19 -32.43
CA THR A 39 12.97 34.03 -33.16
C THR A 39 13.37 32.71 -32.52
N VAL A 40 14.63 32.54 -32.07
CA VAL A 40 15.07 31.33 -31.35
C VAL A 40 14.27 31.13 -30.05
N VAL A 41 14.09 32.21 -29.28
CA VAL A 41 13.27 32.16 -28.05
C VAL A 41 11.82 31.82 -28.36
N MET A 42 11.20 32.44 -29.37
CA MET A 42 9.83 32.15 -29.77
C MET A 42 9.64 30.71 -30.23
N VAL A 43 10.58 30.17 -31.00
CA VAL A 43 10.59 28.77 -31.44
C VAL A 43 10.74 27.84 -30.22
N GLY A 44 11.66 28.17 -29.31
CA GLY A 44 11.89 27.42 -28.07
C GLY A 44 10.67 27.38 -27.16
N VAL A 45 10.00 28.51 -26.97
CA VAL A 45 8.74 28.59 -26.19
C VAL A 45 7.62 27.81 -26.89
N GLY A 46 7.49 27.94 -28.22
CA GLY A 46 6.51 27.18 -29.00
C GLY A 46 6.73 25.68 -28.86
N TRP A 47 7.96 25.21 -28.99
CA TRP A 47 8.30 23.79 -28.82
C TRP A 47 8.03 23.29 -27.40
N ALA A 48 8.44 24.06 -26.39
CA ALA A 48 8.17 23.73 -24.99
C ALA A 48 6.66 23.66 -24.68
N SER A 49 5.87 24.58 -25.24
CA SER A 49 4.42 24.58 -25.10
C SER A 49 3.75 23.36 -25.72
N VAL A 50 4.22 22.94 -26.92
CA VAL A 50 3.74 21.71 -27.56
C VAL A 50 4.10 20.47 -26.72
N LYS A 51 5.32 20.39 -26.21
CA LYS A 51 5.75 19.28 -25.34
C LYS A 51 4.98 19.23 -24.02
N LEU A 52 4.70 20.36 -23.43
CA LEU A 52 3.90 20.47 -22.22
C LEU A 52 2.43 20.03 -22.47
N TYR A 53 1.89 20.41 -23.62
CA TYR A 53 0.55 19.99 -24.04
C TYR A 53 0.49 18.47 -24.31
N GLU A 54 1.46 17.90 -25.05
CA GLU A 54 1.54 16.45 -25.29
C GLU A 54 1.67 15.69 -23.97
N TRP A 55 2.54 16.14 -23.06
CA TRP A 55 2.70 15.52 -21.74
C TRP A 55 1.43 15.63 -20.90
N GLY A 56 0.77 16.78 -20.89
CA GLY A 56 -0.48 17.00 -20.17
C GLY A 56 -1.63 16.15 -20.72
N SER A 57 -1.76 16.05 -22.05
CA SER A 57 -2.82 15.24 -22.68
C SER A 57 -2.62 13.75 -22.43
N THR A 58 -1.40 13.23 -22.59
CA THR A 58 -1.12 11.80 -22.32
C THR A 58 -1.33 11.46 -20.84
N THR A 59 -0.92 12.34 -19.93
CA THR A 59 -1.16 12.13 -18.49
C THR A 59 -2.65 12.15 -18.16
N PHE A 60 -3.41 13.06 -18.77
CA PHE A 60 -4.84 13.17 -18.56
C PHE A 60 -5.58 11.96 -19.17
N GLU A 61 -5.22 11.51 -20.37
CA GLU A 61 -5.81 10.32 -20.98
C GLU A 61 -5.55 9.07 -20.13
N THR A 62 -4.30 8.87 -19.67
CA THR A 62 -3.95 7.78 -18.76
C THR A 62 -4.75 7.85 -17.46
N TYR A 63 -4.88 9.03 -16.87
CA TYR A 63 -5.70 9.24 -15.68
C TYR A 63 -7.17 8.90 -15.92
N MET A 64 -7.73 9.33 -17.03
CA MET A 64 -9.14 9.05 -17.39
C MET A 64 -9.37 7.56 -17.67
N GLU A 65 -8.44 6.88 -18.32
CA GLU A 65 -8.51 5.44 -18.55
C GLU A 65 -8.49 4.66 -17.23
N ILE A 66 -7.60 5.02 -16.30
CA ILE A 66 -7.54 4.47 -14.94
C ILE A 66 -8.85 4.74 -14.20
N TYR A 67 -9.37 5.97 -14.27
CA TYR A 67 -10.60 6.38 -13.60
C TYR A 67 -11.83 5.64 -14.14
N GLU A 68 -11.98 5.52 -15.46
CA GLU A 68 -13.07 4.75 -16.08
C GLU A 68 -12.95 3.26 -15.78
N GLY A 69 -11.74 2.70 -15.80
CA GLY A 69 -11.49 1.32 -15.37
C GLY A 69 -11.85 1.10 -13.89
N TYR A 70 -11.55 2.06 -13.02
CA TYR A 70 -11.98 2.04 -11.62
C TYR A 70 -13.52 2.08 -11.50
N LYS A 71 -14.16 2.99 -12.21
CA LYS A 71 -15.62 3.15 -12.20
C LYS A 71 -16.35 1.91 -12.70
N GLN A 72 -15.85 1.29 -13.80
CA GLN A 72 -16.39 0.03 -14.33
C GLN A 72 -16.19 -1.13 -13.33
N ARG A 73 -14.99 -1.28 -12.75
CA ARG A 73 -14.72 -2.29 -11.71
C ARG A 73 -15.60 -2.07 -10.49
N LYS A 74 -15.77 -0.82 -10.05
CA LYS A 74 -16.65 -0.46 -8.94
C LYS A 74 -18.11 -0.79 -9.26
N ALA A 75 -18.58 -0.52 -10.47
CA ALA A 75 -19.95 -0.84 -10.89
C ALA A 75 -20.17 -2.36 -10.99
N LEU A 76 -19.20 -3.12 -11.53
CA LEU A 76 -19.25 -4.58 -11.57
C LEU A 76 -19.20 -5.20 -10.17
N ARG A 77 -18.39 -4.66 -9.27
CA ARG A 77 -18.36 -5.06 -7.86
C ARG A 77 -19.67 -4.72 -7.16
N ALA A 78 -20.20 -3.50 -7.32
CA ALA A 78 -21.47 -3.10 -6.73
C ALA A 78 -22.66 -4.00 -7.16
N ALA A 79 -22.64 -4.51 -8.39
CA ALA A 79 -23.66 -5.44 -8.87
C ALA A 79 -23.57 -6.86 -8.25
N SER A 80 -22.42 -7.21 -7.65
CA SER A 80 -22.17 -8.51 -7.02
C SER A 80 -22.12 -8.46 -5.48
N PHE A 81 -22.26 -7.27 -4.87
CA PHE A 81 -22.09 -7.08 -3.43
C PHE A 81 -23.41 -7.20 -2.69
N ASP A 82 -23.35 -7.88 -1.56
CA ASP A 82 -24.41 -7.85 -0.58
C ASP A 82 -24.46 -6.45 0.06
N PRO A 83 -25.62 -5.73 -0.03
CA PRO A 83 -25.80 -4.39 0.55
C PRO A 83 -25.49 -4.30 2.05
N ARG A 84 -25.46 -5.44 2.73
CA ARG A 84 -25.08 -5.58 4.14
C ARG A 84 -23.69 -4.97 4.42
N PHE A 85 -22.79 -5.01 3.45
CA PHE A 85 -21.40 -4.59 3.61
C PHE A 85 -21.12 -3.17 3.06
N ASP A 86 -22.14 -2.45 2.57
CA ASP A 86 -21.95 -1.10 1.98
C ASP A 86 -21.43 -0.05 2.99
N ASP A 87 -21.73 -0.24 4.29
CA ASP A 87 -21.24 0.65 5.35
C ASP A 87 -19.83 0.31 5.83
N TYR A 88 -19.19 -0.67 5.20
CA TYR A 88 -17.89 -1.21 5.63
C TYR A 88 -16.88 -1.19 4.47
N THR A 89 -15.62 -0.97 4.81
CA THR A 89 -14.50 -1.33 3.93
C THR A 89 -13.85 -2.59 4.46
N ASN A 90 -14.01 -3.69 3.74
CA ASN A 90 -13.44 -5.00 4.05
C ASN A 90 -12.16 -5.20 3.25
N VAL A 91 -11.04 -5.41 3.93
CA VAL A 91 -9.70 -5.57 3.35
C VAL A 91 -9.14 -6.92 3.75
N LEU A 92 -8.77 -7.74 2.77
CA LEU A 92 -8.05 -8.97 3.01
C LEU A 92 -6.55 -8.66 3.20
N LEU A 93 -6.05 -8.87 4.40
CA LEU A 93 -4.62 -8.77 4.71
C LEU A 93 -3.99 -10.16 4.58
N VAL A 94 -2.99 -10.26 3.72
CA VAL A 94 -2.25 -11.51 3.47
C VAL A 94 -0.79 -11.28 3.82
N GLY A 95 -0.32 -11.96 4.86
CA GLY A 95 1.11 -12.01 5.18
C GLY A 95 1.80 -13.07 4.34
N LEU A 96 2.80 -12.67 3.57
CA LEU A 96 3.56 -13.57 2.72
C LEU A 96 4.90 -13.88 3.35
N ASP A 97 5.27 -15.16 3.39
CA ASP A 97 6.63 -15.55 3.73
C ASP A 97 7.58 -15.26 2.55
N ALA A 98 8.85 -15.02 2.85
CA ALA A 98 9.89 -14.72 1.86
C ALA A 98 10.07 -15.80 0.78
N GLY A 99 9.52 -17.00 1.01
CA GLY A 99 9.56 -18.14 0.09
C GLY A 99 10.98 -18.71 -0.08
N LYS A 100 11.10 -20.03 -0.15
CA LYS A 100 12.32 -20.66 -0.69
C LYS A 100 12.19 -20.69 -2.22
N GLU A 101 13.29 -20.60 -2.94
CA GLU A 101 13.31 -20.60 -4.42
C GLU A 101 12.51 -21.78 -5.03
N ASP A 102 12.45 -22.92 -4.34
CA ASP A 102 11.79 -24.14 -4.81
C ASP A 102 10.29 -24.24 -4.47
N THR A 103 9.80 -23.51 -3.47
CA THR A 103 8.38 -23.65 -2.97
C THR A 103 7.50 -22.46 -3.28
N GLY A 104 8.07 -21.35 -3.78
CA GLY A 104 7.35 -20.10 -4.00
C GLY A 104 6.91 -19.42 -2.69
N GLN A 105 6.31 -18.23 -2.81
CA GLN A 105 5.74 -17.52 -1.68
C GLN A 105 4.50 -18.24 -1.15
N GLN A 106 4.38 -18.34 0.17
CA GLN A 106 3.22 -18.92 0.85
C GLN A 106 2.49 -17.84 1.66
N ALA A 107 1.17 -17.96 1.74
CA ALA A 107 0.36 -17.12 2.61
C ALA A 107 0.38 -17.69 4.03
N ASP A 108 1.06 -17.00 4.91
CA ASP A 108 1.29 -17.42 6.29
C ASP A 108 0.35 -16.78 7.30
N SER A 109 -0.22 -15.63 6.94
CA SER A 109 -1.21 -14.92 7.75
C SER A 109 -2.35 -14.49 6.84
N ILE A 110 -3.58 -14.80 7.24
CA ILE A 110 -4.79 -14.49 6.48
C ILE A 110 -5.76 -13.80 7.45
N ILE A 111 -6.03 -12.52 7.23
CA ILE A 111 -6.82 -11.71 8.16
C ILE A 111 -7.80 -10.87 7.34
N LEU A 112 -9.07 -10.91 7.71
CA LEU A 112 -10.04 -9.93 7.24
C LEU A 112 -10.02 -8.74 8.19
N ALA A 113 -9.67 -7.56 7.68
CA ALA A 113 -9.81 -6.28 8.38
C ALA A 113 -11.05 -5.57 7.84
N SER A 114 -11.90 -5.09 8.73
CA SER A 114 -13.11 -4.35 8.38
C SER A 114 -13.19 -3.05 9.14
N VAL A 115 -13.44 -1.96 8.43
CA VAL A 115 -13.61 -0.63 9.01
C VAL A 115 -15.01 -0.14 8.72
N LYS A 116 -15.75 0.22 9.75
CA LYS A 116 -17.10 0.81 9.62
C LYS A 116 -16.98 2.31 9.33
N HIS A 117 -17.67 2.80 8.28
CA HIS A 117 -17.46 4.13 7.73
C HIS A 117 -17.87 5.27 8.67
N ASP A 118 -18.99 5.09 9.39
CA ASP A 118 -19.59 6.11 10.25
C ASP A 118 -18.89 6.25 11.61
N THR A 119 -18.46 5.12 12.20
CA THR A 119 -17.89 5.08 13.54
C THR A 119 -16.39 4.91 13.59
N GLY A 120 -15.76 4.52 12.47
CA GLY A 120 -14.34 4.15 12.43
C GLY A 120 -14.01 2.86 13.22
N GLU A 121 -15.02 2.12 13.67
CA GLU A 121 -14.79 0.84 14.36
C GLU A 121 -14.07 -0.15 13.47
N VAL A 122 -13.02 -0.76 14.02
CA VAL A 122 -12.22 -1.76 13.32
C VAL A 122 -12.45 -3.15 13.88
N ARG A 123 -12.58 -4.10 12.96
CA ARG A 123 -12.76 -5.52 13.26
C ARG A 123 -11.74 -6.33 12.50
N PHE A 124 -11.12 -7.28 13.17
CA PHE A 124 -10.22 -8.25 12.56
C PHE A 124 -10.77 -9.65 12.77
N VAL A 125 -10.80 -10.42 11.69
CA VAL A 125 -11.06 -11.86 11.74
C VAL A 125 -9.81 -12.58 11.26
N ILE A 126 -9.14 -13.28 12.17
CA ILE A 126 -7.98 -14.12 11.85
C ILE A 126 -8.48 -15.45 11.34
N ILE A 127 -8.00 -15.87 10.18
CA ILE A 127 -8.35 -17.11 9.53
C ILE A 127 -7.10 -18.01 9.55
N PRO A 128 -7.14 -19.13 10.31
CA PRO A 128 -5.99 -20.04 10.33
C PRO A 128 -5.61 -20.50 8.93
N ARG A 129 -4.34 -20.40 8.56
CA ARG A 129 -3.86 -20.72 7.21
C ARG A 129 -4.16 -22.14 6.76
N TYR A 130 -4.25 -23.08 7.71
CA TYR A 130 -4.60 -24.49 7.49
C TYR A 130 -6.09 -24.78 7.61
N THR A 131 -6.96 -23.76 7.51
CA THR A 131 -8.41 -23.95 7.42
C THR A 131 -8.74 -24.79 6.19
N LEU A 132 -9.44 -25.91 6.38
CA LEU A 132 -9.85 -26.77 5.29
C LEU A 132 -10.99 -26.13 4.52
N VAL A 133 -10.77 -25.89 3.23
CA VAL A 133 -11.74 -25.31 2.28
C VAL A 133 -11.82 -26.13 1.00
N ASN A 134 -12.97 -26.07 0.33
CA ASN A 134 -13.18 -26.72 -0.96
C ASN A 134 -12.67 -25.79 -2.08
N ILE A 135 -11.47 -26.03 -2.58
CA ILE A 135 -10.88 -25.27 -3.69
C ILE A 135 -11.43 -25.84 -5.00
N GLN A 136 -11.96 -24.96 -5.86
CA GLN A 136 -12.52 -25.37 -7.15
C GLN A 136 -11.48 -26.12 -8.00
N GLY A 137 -11.86 -27.27 -8.56
CA GLY A 137 -10.98 -28.13 -9.34
C GLY A 137 -10.14 -29.11 -8.50
N ARG A 138 -10.36 -29.18 -7.19
CA ARG A 138 -9.74 -30.15 -6.28
C ARG A 138 -10.74 -31.19 -5.80
N ASN A 139 -10.28 -32.41 -5.60
CA ASN A 139 -11.14 -33.56 -5.25
C ASN A 139 -11.45 -33.67 -3.76
N ALA A 140 -10.72 -32.95 -2.92
CA ALA A 140 -10.84 -32.98 -1.45
C ALA A 140 -10.61 -31.59 -0.87
N PRO A 141 -11.12 -31.31 0.34
CA PRO A 141 -10.78 -30.09 1.07
C PRO A 141 -9.27 -29.97 1.28
N GLU A 142 -8.73 -28.79 1.05
CA GLU A 142 -7.32 -28.47 1.23
C GLU A 142 -7.13 -27.26 2.12
N PRO A 143 -5.94 -27.07 2.73
CA PRO A 143 -5.63 -25.87 3.49
C PRO A 143 -5.83 -24.58 2.68
N LEU A 144 -6.41 -23.57 3.29
CA LEU A 144 -6.73 -22.28 2.66
C LEU A 144 -5.51 -21.60 2.03
N ASN A 145 -4.33 -21.70 2.66
CA ASN A 145 -3.09 -21.14 2.11
C ASN A 145 -2.70 -21.73 0.75
N ASN A 146 -3.15 -22.95 0.42
CA ASN A 146 -2.95 -23.55 -0.90
C ASN A 146 -3.67 -22.78 -2.01
N SER A 147 -4.76 -22.07 -1.69
CA SER A 147 -5.46 -21.23 -2.67
C SER A 147 -4.53 -20.13 -3.23
N PHE A 148 -3.64 -19.60 -2.38
CA PHE A 148 -2.64 -18.63 -2.84
C PHE A 148 -1.63 -19.27 -3.82
N TYR A 149 -1.20 -20.48 -3.54
CA TYR A 149 -0.29 -21.21 -4.42
C TYR A 149 -0.92 -21.53 -5.77
N TYR A 150 -2.22 -21.89 -5.81
CA TYR A 150 -2.90 -22.29 -7.04
C TYR A 150 -3.39 -21.11 -7.90
N GLY A 151 -3.82 -20.02 -7.30
CA GLY A 151 -4.44 -18.91 -8.01
C GLY A 151 -4.14 -17.52 -7.46
N GLY A 152 -3.13 -17.41 -6.60
CA GLY A 152 -2.71 -16.14 -6.02
C GLY A 152 -3.80 -15.48 -5.16
N ILE A 153 -3.70 -14.16 -5.04
CA ILE A 153 -4.66 -13.36 -4.27
C ILE A 153 -6.10 -13.52 -4.78
N PRO A 154 -6.40 -13.54 -6.08
CA PRO A 154 -7.80 -13.64 -6.54
C PRO A 154 -8.50 -14.91 -6.05
N LEU A 155 -7.84 -16.05 -6.09
CA LEU A 155 -8.42 -17.30 -5.61
C LEU A 155 -8.53 -17.32 -4.09
N MET A 156 -7.54 -16.78 -3.37
CA MET A 156 -7.60 -16.65 -1.92
C MET A 156 -8.73 -15.73 -1.47
N GLU A 157 -8.90 -14.58 -2.12
CA GLU A 157 -10.01 -13.65 -1.88
C GLU A 157 -11.36 -14.35 -2.05
N GLN A 158 -11.51 -15.14 -3.12
CA GLN A 158 -12.72 -15.93 -3.36
C GLN A 158 -12.96 -16.96 -2.24
N MET A 159 -11.94 -17.71 -1.84
CA MET A 159 -12.07 -18.73 -0.79
C MET A 159 -12.41 -18.11 0.57
N VAL A 160 -11.77 -16.99 0.94
CA VAL A 160 -12.07 -16.27 2.18
C VAL A 160 -13.49 -15.71 2.15
N SER A 161 -13.89 -15.08 1.04
CA SER A 161 -15.25 -14.56 0.86
C SER A 161 -16.29 -15.66 0.99
N GLN A 162 -16.07 -16.83 0.41
CA GLN A 162 -16.99 -17.98 0.52
C GLN A 162 -17.02 -18.56 1.94
N THR A 163 -15.86 -18.65 2.61
CA THR A 163 -15.77 -19.22 3.97
C THR A 163 -16.47 -18.35 4.99
N LEU A 164 -16.35 -17.01 4.88
CA LEU A 164 -16.95 -16.07 5.82
C LEU A 164 -18.34 -15.60 5.39
N GLY A 165 -18.72 -15.74 4.13
CA GLY A 165 -19.93 -15.13 3.58
C GLY A 165 -19.89 -13.61 3.56
N VAL A 166 -18.69 -13.01 3.33
CA VAL A 166 -18.49 -11.56 3.35
C VAL A 166 -17.99 -11.07 2.00
N THR A 167 -18.34 -9.84 1.65
CA THR A 167 -17.76 -9.13 0.51
C THR A 167 -16.39 -8.58 0.89
N ILE A 168 -15.36 -8.87 0.10
CA ILE A 168 -14.02 -8.29 0.21
C ILE A 168 -13.89 -7.16 -0.79
N HIS A 169 -13.53 -5.96 -0.34
CA HIS A 169 -13.43 -4.76 -1.17
C HIS A 169 -12.02 -4.55 -1.72
N HIS A 170 -11.02 -4.84 -0.89
CA HIS A 170 -9.61 -4.65 -1.20
C HIS A 170 -8.76 -5.76 -0.61
N TYR A 171 -7.53 -5.86 -1.09
CA TYR A 171 -6.50 -6.68 -0.45
C TYR A 171 -5.20 -5.90 -0.23
N LEU A 172 -4.43 -6.34 0.76
CA LEU A 172 -3.05 -5.93 1.01
C LEU A 172 -2.22 -7.21 1.23
N ALA A 173 -1.24 -7.44 0.39
CA ALA A 173 -0.29 -8.53 0.58
C ALA A 173 1.05 -7.95 1.03
N VAL A 174 1.42 -8.31 2.25
CA VAL A 174 2.57 -7.77 3.01
C VAL A 174 3.58 -8.88 3.20
N ASP A 175 4.80 -8.68 2.75
CA ASP A 175 5.89 -9.60 3.07
C ASP A 175 6.51 -9.30 4.45
N THR A 176 7.36 -10.21 4.90
CA THR A 176 7.99 -10.11 6.22
C THR A 176 8.93 -8.91 6.34
N GLU A 177 9.59 -8.50 5.25
CA GLU A 177 10.48 -7.35 5.25
C GLU A 177 9.68 -6.03 5.34
N ALA A 178 8.57 -5.92 4.60
CA ALA A 178 7.69 -4.76 4.69
C ALA A 178 7.10 -4.61 6.11
N LEU A 179 6.69 -5.72 6.73
CA LEU A 179 6.20 -5.71 8.11
C LEU A 179 7.27 -5.22 9.09
N SER A 180 8.50 -5.74 8.96
CA SER A 180 9.64 -5.32 9.77
C SER A 180 9.89 -3.82 9.63
N GLU A 181 9.97 -3.32 8.39
CA GLU A 181 10.20 -1.89 8.11
C GLU A 181 9.07 -1.00 8.68
N ILE A 182 7.82 -1.42 8.60
CA ILE A 182 6.67 -0.69 9.21
C ILE A 182 6.82 -0.60 10.72
N VAL A 183 7.16 -1.70 11.39
CA VAL A 183 7.36 -1.72 12.85
C VAL A 183 8.52 -0.81 13.26
N ASP A 184 9.63 -0.83 12.51
CA ASP A 184 10.81 0.02 12.77
C ASP A 184 10.49 1.51 12.59
N ILE A 185 9.76 1.88 11.53
CA ILE A 185 9.31 3.26 11.30
C ILE A 185 8.45 3.75 12.47
N LEU A 186 7.58 2.89 13.00
CA LEU A 186 6.74 3.21 14.17
C LEU A 186 7.53 3.31 15.47
N GLY A 187 8.84 2.95 15.46
CA GLY A 187 9.69 2.93 16.64
C GLY A 187 9.40 1.73 17.55
N GLY A 188 9.08 0.59 16.99
CA GLY A 188 8.78 -0.64 17.70
C GLY A 188 7.39 -0.70 18.31
N ILE A 189 7.03 -1.89 18.82
CA ILE A 189 5.77 -2.16 19.52
C ILE A 189 6.02 -2.88 20.84
N ASP A 190 5.17 -2.64 21.83
CA ASP A 190 5.26 -3.28 23.13
C ASP A 190 4.24 -4.44 23.21
N ILE A 191 4.74 -5.66 23.47
CA ILE A 191 3.92 -6.86 23.57
C ILE A 191 4.28 -7.65 24.83
N TYR A 192 3.25 -8.06 25.59
CA TYR A 192 3.45 -9.00 26.69
C TYR A 192 3.50 -10.43 26.17
N VAL A 193 4.65 -11.08 26.32
CA VAL A 193 4.93 -12.48 25.95
C VAL A 193 4.60 -13.38 27.13
N ASP A 194 3.71 -14.36 26.92
CA ASP A 194 3.20 -15.20 28.02
C ASP A 194 4.21 -16.23 28.52
N ASN A 195 5.04 -16.77 27.63
CA ASN A 195 6.05 -17.79 27.89
C ASN A 195 7.30 -17.49 27.11
N ASP A 196 8.46 -18.04 27.55
CA ASP A 196 9.69 -17.97 26.77
C ASP A 196 9.49 -18.64 25.40
N LEU A 197 9.87 -17.94 24.34
CA LEU A 197 9.81 -18.46 22.97
C LEU A 197 11.22 -18.79 22.51
N ASN A 198 11.55 -20.08 22.51
CA ASN A 198 12.87 -20.59 22.12
C ASN A 198 12.71 -21.56 20.95
N TYR A 199 13.37 -21.26 19.84
CA TYR A 199 13.38 -22.09 18.66
C TYR A 199 14.63 -21.82 17.82
N ASP A 200 15.34 -22.88 17.47
CA ASP A 200 16.54 -22.85 16.64
C ASP A 200 16.35 -23.74 15.42
N ASP A 201 16.44 -23.14 14.25
CA ASP A 201 16.46 -23.82 12.95
C ASP A 201 17.70 -23.36 12.17
N PRO A 202 18.84 -24.03 12.34
CA PRO A 202 20.07 -23.69 11.64
C PRO A 202 19.99 -23.86 10.11
N GLU A 203 19.12 -24.76 9.61
CA GLU A 203 18.94 -24.98 8.18
C GLU A 203 18.11 -23.85 7.54
N GLY A 204 17.18 -23.30 8.30
CA GLY A 204 16.35 -22.16 7.89
C GLY A 204 16.90 -20.79 8.29
N ASP A 205 18.10 -20.74 8.91
CA ASP A 205 18.71 -19.53 9.50
C ASP A 205 17.72 -18.74 10.39
N LEU A 206 16.96 -19.47 11.20
CA LEU A 206 15.94 -18.89 12.08
C LEU A 206 16.25 -19.19 13.54
N TYR A 207 16.57 -18.15 14.28
CA TYR A 207 16.86 -18.22 15.72
C TYR A 207 15.89 -17.29 16.46
N ILE A 208 15.05 -17.86 17.32
CA ILE A 208 14.05 -17.14 18.10
C ILE A 208 14.32 -17.35 19.58
N HIS A 209 14.70 -16.30 20.28
CA HIS A 209 14.91 -16.28 21.72
C HIS A 209 14.24 -15.02 22.28
N ILE A 210 12.96 -15.12 22.62
CA ILE A 210 12.18 -14.02 23.16
C ILE A 210 11.71 -14.40 24.56
N PRO A 211 12.20 -13.72 25.61
CA PRO A 211 11.84 -14.07 26.96
C PRO A 211 10.40 -13.65 27.29
N LYS A 212 9.82 -14.35 28.26
CA LYS A 212 8.53 -13.98 28.87
C LYS A 212 8.57 -12.57 29.44
N GLY A 213 7.43 -11.90 29.44
CA GLY A 213 7.23 -10.57 30.02
C GLY A 213 6.94 -9.50 28.96
N LEU A 214 6.99 -8.24 29.38
CA LEU A 214 6.80 -7.12 28.47
C LEU A 214 8.06 -6.94 27.64
N GLN A 215 7.91 -7.05 26.32
CA GLN A 215 8.99 -6.91 25.35
C GLN A 215 8.71 -5.73 24.44
N HIS A 216 9.72 -4.88 24.26
CA HIS A 216 9.74 -3.89 23.18
C HIS A 216 10.31 -4.56 21.94
N MET A 217 9.51 -4.69 20.87
CA MET A 217 9.86 -5.42 19.67
C MET A 217 10.09 -4.46 18.51
N GLU A 218 11.31 -4.39 18.02
CA GLU A 218 11.64 -3.86 16.71
C GLU A 218 11.23 -4.86 15.62
N GLY A 219 11.35 -4.47 14.35
CA GLY A 219 10.83 -5.23 13.22
C GLY A 219 11.29 -6.68 13.14
N ASP A 220 12.60 -6.95 13.34
CA ASP A 220 13.15 -8.31 13.33
C ASP A 220 12.54 -9.18 14.45
N MET A 221 12.47 -8.64 15.66
CA MET A 221 11.88 -9.37 16.79
C MET A 221 10.38 -9.59 16.60
N ALA A 222 9.65 -8.59 16.07
CA ALA A 222 8.23 -8.70 15.76
C ALA A 222 7.96 -9.80 14.71
N GLN A 223 8.80 -9.87 13.68
CA GLN A 223 8.75 -10.93 12.68
C GLN A 223 8.97 -12.31 13.31
N LYS A 224 10.00 -12.47 14.14
CA LYS A 224 10.31 -13.71 14.88
C LYS A 224 9.15 -14.11 15.80
N TYR A 225 8.56 -13.15 16.51
CA TYR A 225 7.39 -13.39 17.36
C TYR A 225 6.20 -13.95 16.60
N LEU A 226 5.92 -13.43 15.40
CA LEU A 226 4.82 -13.91 14.55
C LEU A 226 5.12 -15.26 13.87
N ARG A 227 6.38 -15.57 13.62
CA ARG A 227 6.80 -16.85 12.98
C ARG A 227 6.85 -18.01 13.97
N PHE A 228 7.05 -17.74 15.25
CA PHE A 228 7.15 -18.79 16.26
C PHE A 228 5.90 -19.69 16.28
N SER A 229 6.08 -21.01 16.27
CA SER A 229 5.00 -22.01 16.29
C SER A 229 5.40 -23.33 16.97
N SER A 230 6.50 -23.33 17.74
CA SER A 230 7.07 -24.54 18.36
C SER A 230 6.65 -24.77 19.82
N ASP A 231 5.63 -24.05 20.30
CA ASP A 231 5.02 -24.27 21.62
C ASP A 231 4.00 -25.43 21.56
N ASP A 232 3.56 -25.86 22.75
CA ASP A 232 2.54 -26.92 22.91
C ASP A 232 1.20 -26.58 22.20
N LEU A 233 0.99 -25.29 21.89
CA LEU A 233 -0.19 -24.77 21.22
C LEU A 233 -0.05 -24.75 19.69
N GLY A 234 1.15 -24.93 19.13
CA GLY A 234 1.41 -25.00 17.70
C GLY A 234 0.79 -23.83 16.91
N SER A 235 0.02 -24.15 15.87
CA SER A 235 -0.65 -23.13 15.03
C SER A 235 -1.69 -22.30 15.80
N TYR A 236 -2.29 -22.84 16.84
CA TYR A 236 -3.23 -22.07 17.68
C TYR A 236 -2.49 -20.98 18.46
N GLY A 237 -1.36 -21.30 19.07
CA GLY A 237 -0.49 -20.33 19.75
C GLY A 237 -0.04 -19.22 18.80
N ARG A 238 0.28 -19.55 17.55
CA ARG A 238 0.61 -18.59 16.49
C ARG A 238 -0.56 -17.64 16.23
N ASN A 239 -1.80 -18.13 16.10
CA ASN A 239 -2.97 -17.29 15.91
C ASN A 239 -3.21 -16.34 17.10
N MET A 240 -2.96 -16.80 18.33
CA MET A 240 -3.03 -15.96 19.53
C MET A 240 -1.98 -14.84 19.53
N ARG A 241 -0.75 -15.13 19.07
CA ARG A 241 0.30 -14.11 18.90
C ARG A 241 -0.07 -13.09 17.84
N GLN A 242 -0.66 -13.53 16.71
CA GLN A 242 -1.19 -12.60 15.69
C GLN A 242 -2.26 -11.67 16.26
N GLN A 243 -3.15 -12.16 17.11
CA GLN A 243 -4.16 -11.31 17.79
C GLN A 243 -3.51 -10.23 18.67
N LYS A 244 -2.52 -10.62 19.48
CA LYS A 244 -1.80 -9.66 20.33
C LYS A 244 -1.04 -8.63 19.51
N PHE A 245 -0.37 -9.08 18.44
CA PHE A 245 0.35 -8.21 17.53
C PHE A 245 -0.58 -7.19 16.86
N LEU A 246 -1.72 -7.62 16.33
CA LEU A 246 -2.70 -6.72 15.70
C LEU A 246 -3.21 -5.64 16.66
N LYS A 247 -3.46 -6.01 17.93
CA LYS A 247 -3.86 -5.04 18.95
C LYS A 247 -2.74 -4.04 19.24
N ALA A 248 -1.50 -4.52 19.43
CA ALA A 248 -0.35 -3.66 19.69
C ALA A 248 -0.07 -2.71 18.51
N MET A 249 -0.15 -3.21 17.27
CA MET A 249 -0.02 -2.40 16.06
C MET A 249 -1.13 -1.36 15.95
N TYR A 250 -2.37 -1.75 16.23
CA TYR A 250 -3.50 -0.83 16.23
C TYR A 250 -3.29 0.31 17.22
N ASP A 251 -2.94 0.00 18.46
CA ASP A 251 -2.69 1.00 19.51
C ASP A 251 -1.52 1.91 19.14
N LYS A 252 -0.43 1.35 18.61
CA LYS A 252 0.74 2.11 18.18
C LYS A 252 0.44 3.05 17.02
N MET A 253 -0.33 2.61 16.01
CA MET A 253 -0.69 3.44 14.85
C MET A 253 -1.59 4.63 15.21
N LEU A 254 -2.29 4.59 16.32
CA LEU A 254 -3.14 5.69 16.79
C LEU A 254 -2.39 6.71 17.67
N THR A 255 -1.10 6.52 17.91
CA THR A 255 -0.29 7.49 18.67
C THR A 255 0.00 8.75 17.83
N PRO A 256 0.17 9.93 18.48
CA PRO A 256 0.57 11.15 17.78
C PRO A 256 1.90 10.99 17.02
N GLU A 257 2.83 10.18 17.54
CA GLU A 257 4.12 9.90 16.92
C GLU A 257 3.93 9.16 15.58
N ALA A 258 3.08 8.15 15.53
CA ALA A 258 2.76 7.43 14.30
C ALA A 258 2.17 8.35 13.23
N MET A 259 1.36 9.35 13.64
CA MET A 259 0.80 10.35 12.72
C MET A 259 1.90 11.17 12.03
N THR A 260 3.00 11.47 12.72
CA THR A 260 4.14 12.18 12.11
C THR A 260 4.91 11.31 11.11
N LYS A 261 4.79 9.98 11.22
CA LYS A 261 5.46 8.99 10.36
C LYS A 261 4.62 8.53 9.16
N LEU A 262 3.40 9.05 9.01
CA LEU A 262 2.51 8.66 7.90
C LEU A 262 3.14 8.77 6.51
N PRO A 263 3.91 9.81 6.14
CA PRO A 263 4.54 9.87 4.82
C PRO A 263 5.55 8.73 4.59
N GLU A 264 6.29 8.33 5.64
CA GLU A 264 7.24 7.22 5.57
C GLU A 264 6.51 5.89 5.43
N LEU A 265 5.43 5.67 6.20
CA LEU A 265 4.58 4.49 6.12
C LEU A 265 3.92 4.34 4.75
N VAL A 266 3.38 5.42 4.20
CA VAL A 266 2.79 5.42 2.85
C VAL A 266 3.84 5.03 1.80
N ASN A 267 5.06 5.56 1.90
CA ASN A 267 6.16 5.19 0.98
C ASN A 267 6.49 3.69 1.03
N VAL A 268 6.51 3.08 2.23
CA VAL A 268 6.70 1.62 2.36
C VAL A 268 5.54 0.86 1.72
N CYS A 269 4.31 1.31 1.99
CA CYS A 269 3.12 0.70 1.39
C CYS A 269 3.17 0.71 -0.14
N GLU A 270 3.51 1.84 -0.75
CA GLU A 270 3.61 1.96 -2.22
C GLU A 270 4.72 1.12 -2.81
N ARG A 271 5.84 1.00 -2.11
CA ARG A 271 7.04 0.34 -2.62
C ARG A 271 7.03 -1.17 -2.43
N ARG A 272 6.49 -1.68 -1.30
CA ARG A 272 6.62 -3.08 -0.88
C ARG A 272 5.32 -3.86 -0.77
N ILE A 273 4.18 -3.18 -0.63
CA ILE A 273 2.89 -3.85 -0.45
C ILE A 273 2.17 -4.02 -1.79
N LYS A 274 1.84 -5.26 -2.15
CA LYS A 274 0.94 -5.51 -3.27
C LYS A 274 -0.49 -5.23 -2.82
N SER A 275 -1.18 -4.34 -3.51
CA SER A 275 -2.50 -3.85 -3.12
C SER A 275 -3.44 -3.72 -4.31
N SER A 276 -4.74 -3.88 -4.06
CA SER A 276 -5.79 -3.42 -4.97
C SER A 276 -6.22 -1.97 -4.71
N ILE A 277 -5.64 -1.31 -3.71
CA ILE A 277 -5.85 0.11 -3.42
C ILE A 277 -4.94 0.90 -4.36
N GLU A 278 -5.53 1.69 -5.25
CA GLU A 278 -4.82 2.33 -6.38
C GLU A 278 -3.91 3.50 -5.96
N ALA A 279 -4.17 4.12 -4.79
CA ALA A 279 -3.32 5.17 -4.26
C ALA A 279 -3.36 5.17 -2.72
N PHE A 280 -2.19 5.08 -2.11
CA PHE A 280 -2.03 5.35 -0.70
C PHE A 280 -1.83 6.86 -0.53
N ASP A 281 -2.89 7.57 -0.13
CA ASP A 281 -2.81 9.00 0.18
C ASP A 281 -2.69 9.18 1.69
N SER A 282 -1.62 9.83 2.12
CA SER A 282 -1.38 10.14 3.54
C SER A 282 -2.52 10.93 4.18
N GLY A 283 -3.23 11.77 3.42
CA GLY A 283 -4.39 12.52 3.90
C GLY A 283 -5.60 11.63 4.18
N HIS A 284 -5.89 10.67 3.32
CA HIS A 284 -6.92 9.65 3.54
C HIS A 284 -6.58 8.75 4.72
N PHE A 285 -5.31 8.33 4.83
CA PHE A 285 -4.83 7.54 5.97
C PHE A 285 -4.95 8.30 7.29
N ALA A 286 -4.54 9.57 7.32
CA ALA A 286 -4.67 10.42 8.51
C ALA A 286 -6.13 10.56 8.95
N LYS A 287 -7.05 10.78 8.00
CA LYS A 287 -8.49 10.85 8.29
C LYS A 287 -9.03 9.52 8.83
N LEU A 288 -8.63 8.40 8.24
CA LEU A 288 -9.01 7.07 8.70
C LEU A 288 -8.54 6.85 10.14
N LEU A 289 -7.26 7.08 10.42
CA LEU A 289 -6.71 6.93 11.76
C LEU A 289 -7.36 7.88 12.78
N THR A 290 -7.70 9.11 12.36
CA THR A 290 -8.43 10.05 13.23
C THR A 290 -9.83 9.53 13.58
N ASN A 291 -10.55 8.96 12.62
CA ASN A 291 -11.86 8.35 12.88
C ASN A 291 -11.78 7.11 13.78
N MET A 292 -10.65 6.41 13.77
CA MET A 292 -10.41 5.23 14.61
C MET A 292 -10.02 5.60 16.05
N GLN A 293 -9.63 6.86 16.32
CA GLN A 293 -9.25 7.31 17.67
C GLN A 293 -10.41 7.10 18.66
N GLY A 294 -10.07 6.52 19.83
CA GLY A 294 -11.06 6.24 20.89
C GLY A 294 -11.85 4.94 20.68
N THR A 295 -11.69 4.25 19.56
CA THR A 295 -12.26 2.92 19.36
C THR A 295 -11.27 1.83 19.79
N LYS A 296 -11.80 0.66 20.17
CA LYS A 296 -10.97 -0.53 20.43
C LYS A 296 -11.24 -1.56 19.33
N PRO A 297 -10.19 -2.18 18.76
CA PRO A 297 -10.42 -3.17 17.72
C PRO A 297 -11.06 -4.43 18.30
N LYS A 298 -12.06 -4.97 17.61
CA LYS A 298 -12.53 -6.32 17.87
C LYS A 298 -11.64 -7.28 17.09
N VAL A 299 -10.99 -8.21 17.77
CA VAL A 299 -10.15 -9.24 17.12
C VAL A 299 -10.72 -10.59 17.44
N MET A 300 -11.13 -11.32 16.43
CA MET A 300 -11.76 -12.64 16.53
C MET A 300 -10.97 -13.66 15.71
N LEU A 301 -11.01 -14.91 16.15
CA LEU A 301 -10.51 -16.05 15.39
C LEU A 301 -11.71 -16.73 14.72
N LEU A 302 -11.54 -17.18 13.47
CA LEU A 302 -12.54 -18.00 12.78
C LEU A 302 -12.97 -19.16 13.66
N PRO A 303 -14.25 -19.30 14.02
CA PRO A 303 -14.74 -20.38 14.86
C PRO A 303 -14.46 -21.75 14.26
N GLY A 304 -13.88 -22.65 15.04
CA GLY A 304 -13.54 -23.98 14.58
C GLY A 304 -12.71 -24.75 15.61
N GLU A 305 -12.17 -25.86 15.18
CA GLU A 305 -11.38 -26.76 16.01
C GLU A 305 -10.14 -27.22 15.22
N MET A 306 -9.02 -27.38 15.94
CA MET A 306 -7.79 -27.90 15.38
C MET A 306 -7.79 -29.43 15.43
N THR A 307 -7.49 -30.05 14.32
CA THR A 307 -7.34 -31.51 14.21
C THR A 307 -5.95 -31.96 14.67
N LYS A 308 -5.76 -33.27 14.84
CA LYS A 308 -4.46 -33.84 15.26
C LYS A 308 -3.34 -33.63 14.25
N ASP A 309 -3.69 -33.47 12.98
CA ASP A 309 -2.78 -33.19 11.86
C ASP A 309 -2.57 -31.69 11.62
N ASN A 310 -2.92 -30.86 12.60
CA ASN A 310 -2.74 -29.40 12.59
C ASN A 310 -3.59 -28.67 11.54
N SER A 311 -4.62 -29.29 11.00
CA SER A 311 -5.64 -28.65 10.15
C SER A 311 -6.69 -27.95 11.00
N TRP A 312 -7.32 -26.91 10.45
CA TRP A 312 -8.43 -26.18 11.09
C TRP A 312 -9.74 -26.52 10.40
N ILE A 313 -10.66 -27.12 11.14
CA ILE A 313 -12.04 -27.34 10.67
C ILE A 313 -12.91 -26.23 11.23
N TYR A 314 -13.31 -25.29 10.36
CA TYR A 314 -14.18 -24.20 10.80
C TYR A 314 -15.63 -24.68 10.98
N ASN A 315 -16.36 -24.01 11.88
CA ASN A 315 -17.77 -24.27 12.15
C ASN A 315 -18.63 -23.29 11.35
N PRO A 316 -19.32 -23.69 10.27
CA PRO A 316 -20.10 -22.78 9.43
C PRO A 316 -21.17 -22.00 10.19
N GLN A 317 -21.90 -22.67 11.11
CA GLN A 317 -22.97 -22.01 11.88
C GLN A 317 -22.40 -20.92 12.80
N LYS A 318 -21.39 -21.24 13.61
CA LYS A 318 -20.74 -20.24 14.47
C LYS A 318 -20.04 -19.14 13.68
N THR A 319 -19.56 -19.44 12.46
CA THR A 319 -19.01 -18.44 11.56
C THR A 319 -20.10 -17.46 11.10
N THR A 320 -21.28 -17.96 10.75
CA THR A 320 -22.42 -17.09 10.40
C THR A 320 -22.83 -16.23 11.60
N GLU A 321 -22.95 -16.80 12.79
CA GLU A 321 -23.26 -16.07 14.03
C GLU A 321 -22.22 -14.97 14.32
N MET A 322 -20.92 -15.27 14.16
CA MET A 322 -19.84 -14.30 14.29
C MET A 322 -19.96 -13.18 13.25
N VAL A 323 -20.24 -13.51 12.00
CA VAL A 323 -20.41 -12.52 10.92
C VAL A 323 -21.64 -11.66 11.17
N ASP A 324 -22.75 -12.22 11.67
CA ASP A 324 -23.96 -11.48 12.04
C ASP A 324 -23.72 -10.53 13.22
N GLU A 325 -22.89 -10.92 14.18
CA GLU A 325 -22.46 -10.02 15.27
C GLU A 325 -21.58 -8.88 14.77
N LEU A 326 -20.63 -9.19 13.87
CA LEU A 326 -19.70 -8.20 13.34
C LEU A 326 -20.36 -7.24 12.33
N PHE A 327 -21.33 -7.73 11.57
CA PHE A 327 -22.01 -7.01 10.50
C PHE A 327 -23.53 -7.10 10.66
N PRO A 328 -24.11 -6.44 11.67
CA PRO A 328 -25.55 -6.53 11.92
C PRO A 328 -26.35 -6.01 10.72
N ILE A 329 -27.39 -6.75 10.37
CA ILE A 329 -28.33 -6.33 9.32
C ILE A 329 -29.15 -5.15 9.89
N LYS A 330 -29.13 -4.01 9.21
CA LYS A 330 -29.99 -2.87 9.56
C LYS A 330 -31.45 -3.30 9.42
N THR A 331 -32.14 -3.39 10.52
CA THR A 331 -33.61 -3.54 10.50
C THR A 331 -34.26 -2.24 10.04
N THR A 332 -35.41 -2.34 9.38
CA THR A 332 -36.18 -1.19 8.84
C THR A 332 -36.54 -0.15 9.89
N GLU A 333 -36.39 -0.47 11.19
CA GLU A 333 -36.64 0.45 12.31
C GLU A 333 -35.54 1.50 12.54
N ASP A 334 -34.34 1.29 12.03
CA ASP A 334 -33.19 2.22 12.18
C ASP A 334 -33.21 3.36 11.15
N LYS A 335 -34.27 3.46 10.32
CA LYS A 335 -34.42 4.48 9.28
C LYS A 335 -35.35 5.64 9.63
N ASN A 336 -35.81 5.73 10.89
CA ASN A 336 -36.67 6.83 11.33
C ASN A 336 -35.96 7.81 12.27
#